data_6c343982648f68412ff7ea4112ca309c
#
_entry.id   6c343982648f68412ff7ea4112ca309c
#
_cell.length_a   1.000
_cell.length_b   1.000
_cell.length_c   1.000
_cell.angle_alpha   90.00
_cell.angle_beta   90.00
_cell.angle_gamma   90.00
#
_symmetry.space_group_name_H-M   'P 1'
#
loop_
_entity.id
_entity.type
_entity.pdbx_description
1 polymer ?
#
loop_
_entity_poly.entity_id
_entity_poly.type
_entity_poly.pdbx_seq_one_letter_code
_entity_poly.pdbx_strand_id
1 'polypeptide(L)'
;MAGDLDGVFALGRRIRIIPIIHGSGDCAVEVRRRLLARPFDCLAVPLPPSFQSTVEAAIDFLPSPCMVTQRGARHWRADAPASLSYVPIDPCQGVIAALRLAIEERVRRAFIDLETDRFLPVSQTFPDPYALKQTPLERFAAAVLPSLGPLPSGQPQHRVEWMAHRLRELERHYDSITLVCSLTDWPWIVNAYLDKIQPTAQPDQVEDVQAWRVDSDSLLFMLGELPFVTALHERARAELDSDDNLTVDGIKELLIAARTAYNADLKDRARKISPLLLSQLLKYVRNLTLLERRLTPDLYTLVTAAKQTAGDQYALHLAETAATYPISNTEPPPLPVLKMGIEKGRLDDGEIVQLVSRLPGPPIHWRSCKLSRRPPSTDRIRWSMAWNPFSQCSWPPEDEQIENFRAHLFDRARQVIGADLVRTEKFTTSVRDGIDIRETMRHWHDGEIHVKILPRSQARLDCAVMLFDSPAEPQKYPWRTTWFAEHKQESTLAFFASDFRREPVGPGICLATYGGAMFLFPPISIADIWTDPRLDFTETLEERLIAAACLHSACRQIALMSESAPGAGWRRLARKFRKTLVHVPLSNFSDSTIQQLRMVHVLNGREIRSFAAHFIRKS
;
A
#
# COMPACT_ATOMS: atom_id res chain seq x y z
N MET A 1 21.67 1.74 34.23
CA MET A 1 22.66 0.67 34.18
C MET A 1 22.44 -0.08 32.85
N ALA A 2 23.18 0.28 31.81
CA ALA A 2 23.29 -0.54 30.61
C ALA A 2 24.22 -1.70 30.97
N GLY A 3 23.64 -2.83 31.36
CA GLY A 3 24.42 -4.07 31.53
C GLY A 3 25.06 -4.42 30.19
N ASP A 4 26.28 -4.89 30.26
CA ASP A 4 27.04 -5.37 29.10
C ASP A 4 26.26 -6.51 28.41
N LEU A 5 25.47 -6.17 27.39
CA LEU A 5 24.68 -7.11 26.58
C LEU A 5 25.55 -7.77 25.50
N ASP A 6 26.80 -7.35 25.34
CA ASP A 6 27.73 -7.84 24.32
C ASP A 6 28.03 -9.36 24.42
N GLY A 7 27.80 -9.95 25.59
CA GLY A 7 28.03 -11.39 25.83
C GLY A 7 26.90 -12.29 25.34
N VAL A 8 25.68 -11.79 25.07
CA VAL A 8 24.51 -12.64 24.74
C VAL A 8 24.72 -13.42 23.44
N PHE A 9 25.40 -12.84 22.49
CA PHE A 9 25.68 -13.45 21.18
C PHE A 9 27.09 -14.00 21.05
N ALA A 10 27.85 -14.04 22.15
CA ALA A 10 29.14 -14.66 22.15
C ALA A 10 29.01 -16.18 22.38
N LEU A 11 29.64 -16.96 21.53
CA LEU A 11 29.75 -18.41 21.64
C LEU A 11 31.23 -18.77 21.84
N GLY A 12 31.61 -19.06 23.05
CA GLY A 12 33.03 -19.18 23.42
C GLY A 12 33.74 -17.83 23.39
N ARG A 13 35.03 -17.83 23.04
CA ARG A 13 35.87 -16.63 23.00
C ARG A 13 36.03 -16.02 21.59
N ARG A 14 35.79 -16.83 20.54
CA ARG A 14 36.14 -16.53 19.17
C ARG A 14 34.94 -16.38 18.24
N ILE A 15 33.76 -16.86 18.65
CA ILE A 15 32.57 -16.86 17.80
C ILE A 15 31.57 -15.86 18.32
N ARG A 16 31.09 -15.02 17.40
CA ARG A 16 29.96 -14.14 17.60
C ARG A 16 28.82 -14.51 16.65
N ILE A 17 27.62 -14.45 17.13
CA ILE A 17 26.43 -14.76 16.34
C ILE A 17 25.62 -13.47 16.14
N ILE A 18 25.11 -13.26 14.93
CA ILE A 18 24.14 -12.20 14.59
C ILE A 18 22.87 -12.93 14.15
N PRO A 19 21.91 -13.13 15.05
CA PRO A 19 20.64 -13.74 14.67
C PRO A 19 19.76 -12.73 13.92
N ILE A 20 19.20 -13.16 12.80
CA ILE A 20 18.40 -12.32 11.91
C ILE A 20 17.06 -12.95 11.56
N ILE A 21 16.14 -12.12 11.08
CA ILE A 21 14.97 -12.55 10.32
C ILE A 21 15.30 -12.36 8.84
N HIS A 22 15.24 -13.44 8.08
CA HIS A 22 15.54 -13.42 6.65
C HIS A 22 14.54 -12.54 5.87
N GLY A 23 15.02 -11.87 4.82
CA GLY A 23 14.20 -11.01 3.96
C GLY A 23 13.82 -9.66 4.59
N SER A 24 14.46 -9.25 5.68
CA SER A 24 14.21 -7.94 6.32
C SER A 24 15.32 -6.94 6.05
N GLY A 25 14.97 -5.80 5.48
CA GLY A 25 15.89 -4.67 5.29
C GLY A 25 16.45 -4.16 6.61
N ASP A 26 15.62 -4.09 7.66
CA ASP A 26 16.07 -3.67 9.00
C ASP A 26 17.12 -4.61 9.58
N CYS A 27 16.97 -5.92 9.36
CA CYS A 27 18.00 -6.90 9.75
C CYS A 27 19.28 -6.76 8.91
N ALA A 28 19.17 -6.48 7.61
CA ALA A 28 20.34 -6.28 6.75
C ALA A 28 21.15 -5.04 7.18
N VAL A 29 20.48 -3.96 7.55
CA VAL A 29 21.10 -2.76 8.12
C VAL A 29 21.80 -3.07 9.44
N GLU A 30 21.15 -3.80 10.34
CA GLU A 30 21.72 -4.20 11.63
C GLU A 30 22.95 -5.10 11.46
N VAL A 31 22.91 -6.06 10.54
CA VAL A 31 24.06 -6.93 10.20
C VAL A 31 25.23 -6.07 9.73
N ARG A 32 25.02 -5.17 8.77
CA ARG A 32 26.07 -4.28 8.26
C ARG A 32 26.66 -3.44 9.37
N ARG A 33 25.86 -2.83 10.22
CA ARG A 33 26.28 -2.02 11.35
C ARG A 33 27.17 -2.82 12.33
N ARG A 34 26.80 -4.06 12.65
CA ARG A 34 27.54 -4.92 13.58
C ARG A 34 28.84 -5.45 12.99
N LEU A 35 28.85 -5.78 11.72
CA LEU A 35 30.06 -6.23 11.02
C LEU A 35 31.09 -5.12 10.89
N LEU A 36 30.65 -3.88 10.60
CA LEU A 36 31.54 -2.73 10.52
C LEU A 36 32.04 -2.26 11.90
N ALA A 37 31.30 -2.53 12.98
CA ALA A 37 31.67 -2.09 14.32
C ALA A 37 32.90 -2.83 14.90
N ARG A 38 33.16 -4.05 14.43
CA ARG A 38 34.28 -4.86 14.97
C ARG A 38 34.87 -5.77 13.88
N PRO A 39 36.22 -5.85 13.81
CA PRO A 39 36.88 -6.71 12.84
C PRO A 39 36.58 -8.21 13.12
N PHE A 40 36.59 -9.01 12.05
CA PHE A 40 36.43 -10.45 12.07
C PHE A 40 37.24 -11.08 10.95
N ASP A 41 37.71 -12.31 11.17
CA ASP A 41 38.60 -13.02 10.24
C ASP A 41 37.84 -13.96 9.30
N CYS A 42 36.67 -14.45 9.76
CA CYS A 42 35.84 -15.38 9.02
C CYS A 42 34.35 -15.07 9.21
N LEU A 43 33.61 -15.01 8.10
CA LEU A 43 32.15 -14.95 8.08
C LEU A 43 31.62 -16.36 7.85
N ALA A 44 30.80 -16.86 8.76
CA ALA A 44 30.07 -18.11 8.60
C ALA A 44 28.60 -17.81 8.25
N VAL A 45 28.04 -18.55 7.28
CA VAL A 45 26.64 -18.39 6.83
C VAL A 45 25.94 -19.75 6.74
N PRO A 46 24.61 -19.82 6.96
CA PRO A 46 23.82 -21.04 6.98
C PRO A 46 23.42 -21.49 5.57
N LEU A 47 24.39 -21.63 4.72
CA LEU A 47 24.25 -22.12 3.35
C LEU A 47 25.21 -23.28 3.14
N PRO A 48 24.89 -24.25 2.28
CA PRO A 48 25.78 -25.38 2.01
C PRO A 48 26.95 -24.98 1.10
N PRO A 49 28.09 -25.66 1.21
CA PRO A 49 29.31 -25.33 0.46
C PRO A 49 29.13 -25.33 -1.07
N SER A 50 28.25 -26.17 -1.62
CA SER A 50 27.96 -26.22 -3.05
C SER A 50 27.47 -24.89 -3.63
N PHE A 51 26.80 -24.05 -2.82
CA PHE A 51 26.31 -22.75 -3.24
C PHE A 51 27.38 -21.66 -3.27
N GLN A 52 28.53 -21.85 -2.61
CA GLN A 52 29.45 -20.76 -2.30
C GLN A 52 29.93 -20.03 -3.57
N SER A 53 30.51 -20.73 -4.53
CA SER A 53 31.08 -20.11 -5.72
C SER A 53 30.03 -19.35 -6.55
N THR A 54 28.84 -19.94 -6.72
CA THR A 54 27.78 -19.37 -7.54
C THR A 54 27.10 -18.21 -6.84
N VAL A 55 26.87 -18.27 -5.52
CA VAL A 55 26.32 -17.15 -4.73
C VAL A 55 27.28 -15.97 -4.68
N GLU A 56 28.58 -16.21 -4.47
CA GLU A 56 29.59 -15.15 -4.47
C GLU A 56 29.66 -14.46 -5.83
N ALA A 57 29.67 -15.21 -6.94
CA ALA A 57 29.62 -14.65 -8.28
C ALA A 57 28.30 -13.92 -8.58
N ALA A 58 27.17 -14.40 -8.05
CA ALA A 58 25.87 -13.78 -8.24
C ALA A 58 25.72 -12.47 -7.47
N ILE A 59 26.43 -12.27 -6.36
CA ILE A 59 26.47 -11.01 -5.60
C ILE A 59 27.06 -9.87 -6.44
N ASP A 60 27.98 -10.15 -7.36
CA ASP A 60 28.58 -9.16 -8.25
C ASP A 60 27.56 -8.54 -9.23
N PHE A 61 26.42 -9.20 -9.45
CA PHE A 61 25.34 -8.64 -10.27
C PHE A 61 24.50 -7.59 -9.55
N LEU A 62 24.57 -7.48 -8.21
CA LEU A 62 23.87 -6.43 -7.50
C LEU A 62 24.32 -5.04 -8.03
N PRO A 63 23.39 -4.12 -8.23
CA PRO A 63 22.02 -4.02 -7.70
C PRO A 63 20.94 -4.82 -8.46
N SER A 64 21.26 -5.62 -9.49
CA SER A 64 20.26 -6.46 -10.17
C SER A 64 19.99 -7.73 -9.35
N PRO A 65 18.80 -7.88 -8.73
CA PRO A 65 18.48 -9.08 -7.97
C PRO A 65 18.43 -10.31 -8.89
N CYS A 66 18.98 -11.41 -8.41
CA CYS A 66 18.97 -12.68 -9.11
C CYS A 66 18.74 -13.83 -8.12
N MET A 67 18.68 -15.05 -8.61
CA MET A 67 18.40 -16.24 -7.82
C MET A 67 19.43 -17.30 -8.12
N VAL A 68 19.92 -17.98 -7.09
CA VAL A 68 20.81 -19.13 -7.23
C VAL A 68 20.04 -20.37 -6.80
N THR A 69 19.93 -21.36 -7.68
CA THR A 69 19.11 -22.56 -7.46
C THR A 69 19.94 -23.84 -7.51
N GLN A 70 19.45 -24.85 -6.81
CA GLN A 70 19.95 -26.22 -6.87
C GLN A 70 18.78 -27.17 -7.07
N ARG A 71 18.88 -28.05 -8.04
CA ARG A 71 17.85 -29.05 -8.33
C ARG A 71 17.89 -30.13 -7.24
N GLY A 72 16.72 -30.43 -6.68
CA GLY A 72 16.57 -31.56 -5.76
C GLY A 72 16.47 -32.88 -6.49
N ALA A 73 16.76 -33.99 -5.80
CA ALA A 73 16.60 -35.33 -6.36
C ALA A 73 15.20 -35.54 -6.94
N ARG A 74 15.13 -36.21 -8.09
CA ARG A 74 13.85 -36.53 -8.73
C ARG A 74 12.97 -37.35 -7.82
N HIS A 75 11.72 -36.93 -7.68
CA HIS A 75 10.75 -37.72 -6.94
C HIS A 75 10.50 -39.07 -7.64
N TRP A 76 10.31 -40.14 -6.86
CA TRP A 76 9.99 -41.48 -7.40
C TRP A 76 8.69 -41.51 -8.25
N ARG A 77 7.77 -40.56 -8.04
CA ARG A 77 6.60 -40.35 -8.89
C ARG A 77 7.00 -39.48 -10.09
N ALA A 78 6.88 -40.03 -11.27
CA ALA A 78 7.26 -39.36 -12.53
C ALA A 78 6.43 -38.07 -12.83
N ASP A 79 5.26 -37.93 -12.24
CA ASP A 79 4.33 -36.81 -12.41
C ASP A 79 4.50 -35.68 -11.36
N ALA A 80 5.37 -35.88 -10.35
CA ALA A 80 5.66 -34.82 -9.38
C ALA A 80 6.56 -33.73 -10.02
N PRO A 81 6.23 -32.44 -9.83
CA PRO A 81 7.06 -31.35 -10.35
C PRO A 81 8.46 -31.42 -9.74
N ALA A 82 9.47 -31.10 -10.52
CA ALA A 82 10.84 -30.97 -10.03
C ALA A 82 10.88 -29.90 -8.93
N SER A 83 11.65 -30.16 -7.88
CA SER A 83 11.84 -29.21 -6.78
C SER A 83 13.21 -28.53 -6.92
N LEU A 84 13.23 -27.20 -6.85
CA LEU A 84 14.44 -26.41 -6.78
C LEU A 84 14.51 -25.73 -5.41
N SER A 85 15.58 -25.95 -4.67
CA SER A 85 15.91 -25.08 -3.54
C SER A 85 16.67 -23.86 -4.05
N TYR A 86 16.42 -22.68 -3.46
CA TYR A 86 17.04 -21.45 -3.96
C TYR A 86 17.53 -20.52 -2.86
N VAL A 87 18.52 -19.71 -3.22
CA VAL A 87 19.02 -18.58 -2.43
C VAL A 87 18.69 -17.30 -3.19
N PRO A 88 17.88 -16.40 -2.61
CA PRO A 88 17.61 -15.09 -3.23
C PRO A 88 18.83 -14.18 -3.05
N ILE A 89 19.34 -13.65 -4.13
CA ILE A 89 20.37 -12.59 -4.11
C ILE A 89 19.64 -11.25 -4.03
N ASP A 90 19.23 -10.94 -2.83
CA ASP A 90 18.37 -9.82 -2.45
C ASP A 90 19.17 -8.85 -1.57
N PRO A 91 19.26 -7.55 -1.91
CA PRO A 91 19.94 -6.55 -1.09
C PRO A 91 19.45 -6.46 0.37
N CYS A 92 18.16 -6.75 0.61
CA CYS A 92 17.55 -6.74 1.92
C CYS A 92 17.69 -8.08 2.68
N GLN A 93 18.38 -9.07 2.08
CA GLN A 93 18.66 -10.32 2.76
C GLN A 93 19.92 -10.20 3.62
N GLY A 94 19.79 -10.33 4.95
CA GLY A 94 20.91 -10.10 5.87
C GLY A 94 22.13 -11.00 5.63
N VAL A 95 21.93 -12.26 5.19
CA VAL A 95 23.04 -13.16 4.79
C VAL A 95 23.76 -12.62 3.55
N ILE A 96 23.03 -12.13 2.55
CA ILE A 96 23.60 -11.56 1.32
C ILE A 96 24.32 -10.24 1.62
N ALA A 97 23.73 -9.40 2.47
CA ALA A 97 24.38 -8.17 2.93
C ALA A 97 25.71 -8.44 3.66
N ALA A 98 25.75 -9.50 4.49
CA ALA A 98 26.97 -9.93 5.17
C ALA A 98 28.03 -10.45 4.20
N LEU A 99 27.64 -11.31 3.25
CA LEU A 99 28.54 -11.85 2.23
C LEU A 99 29.12 -10.74 1.36
N ARG A 100 28.26 -9.80 0.91
CA ARG A 100 28.68 -8.64 0.12
C ARG A 100 29.76 -7.81 0.84
N LEU A 101 29.53 -7.52 2.14
CA LEU A 101 30.51 -6.80 2.95
C LEU A 101 31.79 -7.61 3.12
N ALA A 102 31.71 -8.91 3.40
CA ALA A 102 32.89 -9.77 3.56
C ALA A 102 33.70 -9.91 2.26
N ILE A 103 33.05 -9.82 1.09
CA ILE A 103 33.73 -9.78 -0.23
C ILE A 103 34.47 -8.42 -0.37
N GLU A 104 33.79 -7.32 -0.10
CA GLU A 104 34.36 -5.97 -0.15
C GLU A 104 35.58 -5.81 0.78
N GLU A 105 35.48 -6.31 2.01
CA GLU A 105 36.54 -6.29 3.02
C GLU A 105 37.58 -7.43 2.88
N ARG A 106 37.43 -8.30 1.87
CA ARG A 106 38.31 -9.47 1.62
C ARG A 106 38.43 -10.44 2.79
N VAL A 107 37.40 -10.54 3.61
CA VAL A 107 37.31 -11.48 4.73
C VAL A 107 36.97 -12.89 4.21
N ARG A 108 37.48 -13.92 4.89
CA ARG A 108 37.15 -15.32 4.56
C ARG A 108 35.66 -15.60 4.79
N ARG A 109 35.03 -16.33 3.90
CA ARG A 109 33.62 -16.76 3.97
C ARG A 109 33.59 -18.28 4.05
N ALA A 110 32.75 -18.80 4.91
CA ALA A 110 32.53 -20.22 5.11
C ALA A 110 31.02 -20.53 5.06
N PHE A 111 30.64 -21.35 4.11
CA PHE A 111 29.28 -21.86 4.00
C PHE A 111 29.23 -23.15 4.82
N ILE A 112 28.44 -23.16 5.90
CA ILE A 112 28.55 -24.17 6.97
C ILE A 112 27.33 -25.09 7.07
N ASP A 113 26.30 -24.93 6.26
CA ASP A 113 25.12 -25.79 6.30
C ASP A 113 25.40 -27.17 5.71
N LEU A 114 24.55 -28.14 6.04
CA LEU A 114 24.59 -29.49 5.50
C LEU A 114 24.14 -29.52 4.05
N GLU A 115 24.86 -30.25 3.19
CA GLU A 115 24.37 -30.55 1.83
C GLU A 115 23.14 -31.44 1.92
N THR A 116 22.07 -31.02 1.30
CA THR A 116 20.80 -31.73 1.27
C THR A 116 20.25 -31.76 -0.14
N ASP A 117 19.93 -32.91 -0.65
CA ASP A 117 19.34 -33.11 -1.99
C ASP A 117 17.93 -32.52 -2.09
N ARG A 118 17.19 -32.51 -0.98
CA ARG A 118 15.87 -31.92 -0.86
C ARG A 118 15.77 -31.08 0.40
N PHE A 119 15.74 -29.77 0.23
CA PHE A 119 15.65 -28.85 1.36
C PHE A 119 14.23 -28.78 1.95
N LEU A 120 14.12 -28.90 3.27
CA LEU A 120 12.88 -28.78 4.04
C LEU A 120 12.96 -27.55 4.95
N PRO A 121 12.23 -26.44 4.61
CA PRO A 121 12.23 -25.25 5.45
C PRO A 121 11.46 -25.48 6.74
N VAL A 122 11.92 -24.88 7.83
CA VAL A 122 11.17 -24.79 9.08
C VAL A 122 10.33 -23.52 9.03
N SER A 123 9.01 -23.68 9.02
CA SER A 123 8.09 -22.54 9.06
C SER A 123 7.90 -22.09 10.50
N GLN A 124 8.14 -20.79 10.74
CA GLN A 124 7.92 -20.18 12.05
C GLN A 124 7.38 -18.76 11.89
N THR A 125 6.67 -18.31 12.93
CA THR A 125 6.16 -16.94 12.99
C THR A 125 7.15 -16.07 13.75
N PHE A 126 7.52 -14.94 13.18
CA PHE A 126 8.45 -13.99 13.77
C PHE A 126 7.72 -12.70 14.18
N PRO A 127 8.20 -12.01 15.23
CA PRO A 127 7.79 -10.64 15.46
C PRO A 127 8.27 -9.72 14.33
N ASP A 128 7.65 -8.57 14.22
CA ASP A 128 8.00 -7.60 13.17
C ASP A 128 9.42 -7.06 13.40
N PRO A 129 10.35 -7.18 12.41
CA PRO A 129 11.73 -6.71 12.52
C PRO A 129 11.87 -5.22 12.80
N TYR A 130 10.89 -4.41 12.44
CA TYR A 130 10.88 -2.97 12.71
C TYR A 130 11.03 -2.64 14.20
N ALA A 131 10.69 -3.57 15.09
CA ALA A 131 10.90 -3.41 16.53
C ALA A 131 12.39 -3.20 16.90
N LEU A 132 13.33 -3.61 16.03
CA LEU A 132 14.77 -3.34 16.19
C LEU A 132 15.13 -1.86 16.22
N LYS A 133 14.26 -0.97 15.70
CA LYS A 133 14.46 0.49 15.78
C LYS A 133 14.38 1.05 17.21
N GLN A 134 13.69 0.34 18.09
CA GLN A 134 13.48 0.77 19.48
C GLN A 134 14.06 -0.20 20.50
N THR A 135 14.44 -1.39 20.06
CA THR A 135 14.90 -2.46 20.94
C THR A 135 16.21 -3.03 20.42
N PRO A 136 17.28 -3.07 21.23
CA PRO A 136 18.52 -3.75 20.84
C PRO A 136 18.27 -5.20 20.43
N LEU A 137 19.06 -5.69 19.47
CA LEU A 137 18.91 -7.04 18.90
C LEU A 137 18.93 -8.12 20.00
N GLU A 138 19.72 -7.94 21.05
CA GLU A 138 19.81 -8.88 22.19
C GLU A 138 18.49 -9.01 22.94
N ARG A 139 17.81 -7.90 23.19
CA ARG A 139 16.50 -7.91 23.85
C ARG A 139 15.41 -8.43 22.92
N PHE A 140 15.50 -8.05 21.65
CA PHE A 140 14.58 -8.54 20.63
C PHE A 140 14.68 -10.06 20.50
N ALA A 141 15.88 -10.61 20.37
CA ALA A 141 16.11 -12.05 20.29
C ALA A 141 15.67 -12.77 21.57
N ALA A 142 15.99 -12.21 22.75
CA ALA A 142 15.57 -12.78 24.02
C ALA A 142 14.04 -12.84 24.18
N ALA A 143 13.32 -11.84 23.66
CA ALA A 143 11.86 -11.82 23.70
C ALA A 143 11.22 -12.90 22.81
N VAL A 144 11.92 -13.38 21.79
CA VAL A 144 11.44 -14.44 20.89
C VAL A 144 11.68 -15.84 21.46
N LEU A 145 12.72 -16.04 22.28
CA LEU A 145 13.10 -17.34 22.82
C LEU A 145 11.94 -18.14 23.43
N PRO A 146 11.05 -17.57 24.25
CA PRO A 146 9.95 -18.33 24.85
C PRO A 146 8.92 -18.86 23.84
N SER A 147 8.86 -18.28 22.63
CA SER A 147 7.94 -18.68 21.56
C SER A 147 8.54 -19.75 20.64
N LEU A 148 9.83 -20.01 20.74
CA LEU A 148 10.49 -21.03 19.95
C LEU A 148 10.18 -22.41 20.52
N GLY A 149 9.67 -23.29 19.67
CA GLY A 149 9.48 -24.70 20.01
C GLY A 149 10.80 -25.47 20.09
N PRO A 150 10.75 -26.76 20.49
CA PRO A 150 11.91 -27.62 20.42
C PRO A 150 12.40 -27.77 18.98
N LEU A 151 13.69 -28.09 18.83
CA LEU A 151 14.28 -28.39 17.52
C LEU A 151 13.52 -29.55 16.85
N PRO A 152 12.95 -29.36 15.65
CA PRO A 152 12.27 -30.44 14.96
C PRO A 152 13.25 -31.56 14.60
N SER A 153 12.84 -32.82 14.79
CA SER A 153 13.63 -34.00 14.42
C SER A 153 13.81 -34.13 12.90
N GLY A 154 14.79 -34.89 12.48
CA GLY A 154 15.11 -35.13 11.07
C GLY A 154 16.02 -34.07 10.48
N GLN A 155 15.74 -33.62 9.23
CA GLN A 155 16.66 -32.73 8.51
C GLN A 155 16.99 -31.42 9.26
N PRO A 156 16.06 -30.71 9.92
CA PRO A 156 16.42 -29.51 10.69
C PRO A 156 17.44 -29.82 11.81
N GLN A 157 17.26 -30.92 12.54
CA GLN A 157 18.19 -31.35 13.57
C GLN A 157 19.57 -31.64 12.97
N HIS A 158 19.64 -32.43 11.90
CA HIS A 158 20.89 -32.79 11.24
C HIS A 158 21.67 -31.56 10.75
N ARG A 159 20.97 -30.56 10.19
CA ARG A 159 21.57 -29.30 9.75
C ARG A 159 22.15 -28.50 10.92
N VAL A 160 21.44 -28.38 12.03
CA VAL A 160 21.91 -27.70 13.23
C VAL A 160 23.15 -28.37 13.82
N GLU A 161 23.12 -29.70 13.94
CA GLU A 161 24.26 -30.51 14.43
C GLU A 161 25.50 -30.33 13.53
N TRP A 162 25.27 -30.31 12.20
CA TRP A 162 26.32 -30.09 11.21
C TRP A 162 26.91 -28.69 11.31
N MET A 163 26.08 -27.64 11.34
CA MET A 163 26.54 -26.26 11.46
C MET A 163 27.35 -26.06 12.76
N ALA A 164 26.90 -26.59 13.87
CA ALA A 164 27.63 -26.55 15.14
C ALA A 164 28.97 -27.26 15.07
N HIS A 165 29.06 -28.39 14.38
CA HIS A 165 30.31 -29.08 14.12
C HIS A 165 31.27 -28.27 13.27
N ARG A 166 30.79 -27.69 12.16
CA ARG A 166 31.57 -26.83 11.26
C ARG A 166 32.11 -25.58 11.97
N LEU A 167 31.33 -24.97 12.87
CA LEU A 167 31.80 -23.86 13.69
C LEU A 167 32.99 -24.25 14.60
N ARG A 168 32.95 -25.44 15.22
CA ARG A 168 34.09 -25.94 16.03
C ARG A 168 35.33 -26.20 15.18
N GLU A 169 35.18 -26.61 13.93
CA GLU A 169 36.31 -26.76 13.01
C GLU A 169 36.90 -25.41 12.63
N LEU A 170 36.06 -24.41 12.29
CA LEU A 170 36.50 -23.06 11.95
C LEU A 170 37.24 -22.39 13.11
N GLU A 171 36.80 -22.63 14.36
CA GLU A 171 37.46 -22.06 15.56
C GLU A 171 38.90 -22.51 15.74
N ARG A 172 39.29 -23.64 15.12
CA ARG A 172 40.69 -24.11 15.13
C ARG A 172 41.60 -23.29 14.20
N HIS A 173 41.00 -22.58 13.23
CA HIS A 173 41.74 -21.90 12.16
C HIS A 173 41.60 -20.39 12.20
N TYR A 174 40.59 -19.84 12.87
CA TYR A 174 40.29 -18.42 12.92
C TYR A 174 40.14 -17.91 14.35
N ASP A 175 40.62 -16.68 14.60
CA ASP A 175 40.58 -16.09 15.93
C ASP A 175 39.30 -15.29 16.19
N SER A 176 38.63 -14.83 15.12
CA SER A 176 37.39 -14.08 15.21
C SER A 176 36.41 -14.52 14.11
N ILE A 177 35.38 -15.25 14.48
CA ILE A 177 34.37 -15.77 13.58
C ILE A 177 33.05 -15.03 13.83
N THR A 178 32.41 -14.54 12.81
CA THR A 178 31.03 -14.03 12.90
C THR A 178 30.08 -14.95 12.14
N LEU A 179 29.11 -15.52 12.84
CA LEU A 179 28.00 -16.28 12.26
C LEU A 179 26.78 -15.40 12.06
N VAL A 180 26.25 -15.30 10.85
CA VAL A 180 24.94 -14.73 10.58
C VAL A 180 23.97 -15.86 10.30
N CYS A 181 22.95 -16.04 11.11
CA CYS A 181 21.99 -17.14 10.97
C CYS A 181 20.55 -16.71 11.31
N SER A 182 19.58 -17.58 11.01
CA SER A 182 18.20 -17.33 11.43
C SER A 182 18.08 -17.16 12.94
N LEU A 183 17.22 -16.25 13.36
CA LEU A 183 16.86 -16.04 14.76
C LEU A 183 16.35 -17.34 15.42
N THR A 184 15.74 -18.22 14.65
CA THR A 184 15.26 -19.52 15.12
C THR A 184 16.37 -20.55 15.29
N ASP A 185 17.32 -20.56 14.37
CA ASP A 185 18.42 -21.54 14.40
C ASP A 185 19.46 -21.21 15.47
N TRP A 186 19.57 -19.93 15.81
CA TRP A 186 20.53 -19.42 16.78
C TRP A 186 20.56 -20.23 18.09
N PRO A 187 19.46 -20.39 18.87
CA PRO A 187 19.52 -21.12 20.16
C PRO A 187 19.84 -22.59 19.98
N TRP A 188 19.36 -23.18 18.88
CA TRP A 188 19.62 -24.59 18.60
C TRP A 188 21.09 -24.84 18.25
N ILE A 189 21.70 -23.97 17.44
CA ILE A 189 23.12 -24.01 17.09
C ILE A 189 23.97 -23.82 18.36
N VAL A 190 23.62 -22.86 19.23
CA VAL A 190 24.31 -22.61 20.50
C VAL A 190 24.29 -23.86 21.37
N ASN A 191 23.13 -24.48 21.57
CA ASN A 191 23.00 -25.71 22.37
C ASN A 191 23.83 -26.87 21.78
N ALA A 192 23.69 -27.14 20.48
CA ALA A 192 24.44 -28.20 19.81
C ALA A 192 25.96 -27.97 19.83
N TYR A 193 26.40 -26.72 19.82
CA TYR A 193 27.81 -26.38 19.95
C TYR A 193 28.33 -26.61 21.36
N LEU A 194 27.62 -26.14 22.41
CA LEU A 194 28.01 -26.27 23.81
C LEU A 194 27.99 -27.73 24.25
N ASP A 195 27.00 -28.50 23.84
CA ASP A 195 26.86 -29.93 24.14
C ASP A 195 27.83 -30.81 23.32
N LYS A 196 28.63 -30.19 22.43
CA LYS A 196 29.59 -30.85 21.55
C LYS A 196 28.99 -32.00 20.74
N ILE A 197 27.73 -31.83 20.30
CA ILE A 197 27.02 -32.84 19.52
C ILE A 197 27.81 -33.13 18.24
N GLN A 198 28.00 -34.42 17.95
CA GLN A 198 28.58 -34.84 16.66
C GLN A 198 27.47 -34.99 15.62
N PRO A 199 27.74 -34.64 14.37
CA PRO A 199 26.75 -34.78 13.32
C PRO A 199 26.42 -36.26 13.09
N THR A 200 25.12 -36.54 13.01
CA THR A 200 24.61 -37.89 12.78
C THR A 200 24.38 -38.19 11.30
N ALA A 201 24.15 -37.15 10.52
CA ALA A 201 23.95 -37.26 9.07
C ALA A 201 25.24 -37.00 8.28
N GLN A 202 25.32 -37.61 7.10
CA GLN A 202 26.35 -37.32 6.10
C GLN A 202 25.79 -36.36 5.03
N PRO A 203 26.65 -35.56 4.38
CA PRO A 203 26.25 -34.73 3.25
C PRO A 203 25.68 -35.56 2.09
N ASP A 204 24.57 -35.11 1.53
CA ASP A 204 24.01 -35.71 0.33
C ASP A 204 24.84 -35.37 -0.92
N GLN A 205 24.75 -36.22 -1.94
CA GLN A 205 25.22 -35.86 -3.28
C GLN A 205 24.20 -34.93 -3.92
N VAL A 206 24.66 -33.79 -4.34
CA VAL A 206 23.80 -32.73 -4.88
C VAL A 206 24.14 -32.39 -6.32
N GLU A 207 23.17 -31.90 -7.06
CA GLU A 207 23.37 -31.40 -8.42
C GLU A 207 24.05 -30.03 -8.42
N ASP A 208 24.58 -29.62 -9.57
CA ASP A 208 25.24 -28.35 -9.78
C ASP A 208 24.28 -27.19 -9.51
N VAL A 209 24.84 -26.12 -8.98
CA VAL A 209 24.13 -24.90 -8.64
C VAL A 209 24.14 -23.94 -9.81
N GLN A 210 22.98 -23.35 -10.14
CA GLN A 210 22.82 -22.47 -11.28
C GLN A 210 22.25 -21.10 -10.84
N ALA A 211 22.79 -20.03 -11.44
CA ALA A 211 22.27 -18.67 -11.26
C ALA A 211 21.23 -18.33 -12.35
N TRP A 212 20.19 -17.58 -11.96
CA TRP A 212 19.08 -17.16 -12.81
C TRP A 212 18.81 -15.67 -12.64
N ARG A 213 18.54 -15.00 -13.73
CA ARG A 213 17.89 -13.69 -13.69
C ARG A 213 16.40 -13.89 -13.43
N VAL A 214 15.86 -13.18 -12.47
CA VAL A 214 14.44 -13.22 -12.17
C VAL A 214 13.70 -12.19 -13.02
N ASP A 215 12.60 -12.61 -13.64
CA ASP A 215 11.73 -11.71 -14.40
C ASP A 215 11.22 -10.56 -13.52
N SER A 216 11.14 -9.35 -14.07
CA SER A 216 10.77 -8.14 -13.31
C SER A 216 9.44 -8.28 -12.57
N ASP A 217 8.44 -8.92 -13.21
CA ASP A 217 7.11 -9.11 -12.61
C ASP A 217 7.11 -10.15 -11.49
N SER A 218 8.19 -10.93 -11.39
CA SER A 218 8.39 -11.99 -10.41
C SER A 218 9.13 -11.53 -9.15
N LEU A 219 9.77 -10.36 -9.17
CA LEU A 219 10.56 -9.85 -8.05
C LEU A 219 9.74 -9.71 -6.76
N LEU A 220 8.46 -9.38 -6.87
CA LEU A 220 7.55 -9.30 -5.72
C LEU A 220 7.45 -10.63 -4.93
N PHE A 221 7.69 -11.78 -5.59
CA PHE A 221 7.61 -13.09 -4.96
C PHE A 221 8.95 -13.58 -4.39
N MET A 222 10.05 -12.97 -4.82
CA MET A 222 11.41 -13.36 -4.41
C MET A 222 11.96 -12.48 -3.30
N LEU A 223 11.77 -11.16 -3.39
CA LEU A 223 12.34 -10.19 -2.47
C LEU A 223 11.62 -10.22 -1.12
N GLY A 224 12.36 -10.04 -0.06
CA GLY A 224 11.82 -10.03 1.30
C GLY A 224 11.05 -8.75 1.63
N GLU A 225 11.50 -7.61 1.11
CA GLU A 225 10.79 -6.33 1.14
C GLU A 225 10.09 -6.08 -0.20
N LEU A 226 9.18 -5.09 -0.24
CA LEU A 226 8.59 -4.66 -1.50
C LEU A 226 9.69 -4.25 -2.50
N PRO A 227 9.61 -4.62 -3.79
CA PRO A 227 10.64 -4.30 -4.78
C PRO A 227 11.03 -2.82 -4.79
N PHE A 228 10.07 -1.91 -4.69
CA PHE A 228 10.32 -0.47 -4.58
C PHE A 228 11.14 -0.11 -3.33
N VAL A 229 10.82 -0.69 -2.17
CA VAL A 229 11.53 -0.45 -0.91
C VAL A 229 12.94 -1.04 -0.95
N THR A 230 13.08 -2.25 -1.50
CA THR A 230 14.40 -2.87 -1.74
C THR A 230 15.30 -1.96 -2.59
N ALA A 231 14.74 -1.35 -3.64
CA ALA A 231 15.50 -0.40 -4.46
C ALA A 231 15.94 0.86 -3.69
N LEU A 232 15.12 1.35 -2.74
CA LEU A 232 15.51 2.46 -1.88
C LEU A 232 16.68 2.09 -0.96
N HIS A 233 16.66 0.90 -0.36
CA HIS A 233 17.78 0.40 0.44
C HIS A 233 19.08 0.31 -0.37
N GLU A 234 18.99 -0.21 -1.60
CA GLU A 234 20.17 -0.31 -2.47
C GLU A 234 20.68 1.05 -2.92
N ARG A 235 19.80 2.00 -3.22
CA ARG A 235 20.17 3.38 -3.55
C ARG A 235 20.85 4.07 -2.38
N ALA A 236 20.27 4.03 -1.18
CA ALA A 236 20.85 4.63 0.01
C ALA A 236 22.23 4.05 0.31
N ARG A 237 22.40 2.73 0.11
CA ARG A 237 23.71 2.09 0.26
C ARG A 237 24.73 2.61 -0.76
N ALA A 238 24.36 2.74 -2.04
CA ALA A 238 25.25 3.22 -3.10
C ALA A 238 25.63 4.68 -2.93
N GLU A 239 24.72 5.50 -2.43
CA GLU A 239 24.93 6.93 -2.19
C GLU A 239 25.53 7.22 -0.80
N LEU A 240 25.78 6.19 0.02
CA LEU A 240 26.23 6.29 1.42
C LEU A 240 25.29 7.15 2.27
N ASP A 241 24.02 7.13 1.93
CA ASP A 241 22.97 7.84 2.65
C ASP A 241 22.41 6.99 3.82
N SER A 242 21.63 7.62 4.68
CA SER A 242 21.00 6.92 5.80
C SER A 242 19.95 5.95 5.29
N ASP A 243 20.12 4.68 5.63
CA ASP A 243 19.15 3.61 5.38
C ASP A 243 18.35 3.22 6.65
N ASP A 244 18.56 3.96 7.72
CA ASP A 244 17.75 3.84 8.92
C ASP A 244 16.29 4.23 8.61
N ASN A 245 15.35 3.43 9.08
CA ASN A 245 13.91 3.62 8.89
C ASN A 245 13.36 3.49 7.46
N LEU A 246 14.15 3.12 6.44
CA LEU A 246 13.67 3.01 5.05
C LEU A 246 12.47 2.07 4.89
N THR A 247 12.36 1.04 5.72
CA THR A 247 11.18 0.14 5.72
C THR A 247 9.86 0.88 5.99
N VAL A 248 9.86 1.98 6.74
CA VAL A 248 8.67 2.80 7.01
C VAL A 248 8.66 4.08 6.19
N ASP A 249 9.79 4.78 6.10
CA ASP A 249 9.90 6.02 5.32
C ASP A 249 9.79 5.74 3.81
N GLY A 250 10.28 4.60 3.36
CA GLY A 250 10.10 4.10 1.99
C GLY A 250 8.63 3.92 1.60
N ILE A 251 7.74 3.63 2.55
CA ILE A 251 6.29 3.62 2.28
C ILE A 251 5.78 5.02 1.93
N LYS A 252 6.29 6.07 2.56
CA LYS A 252 5.92 7.45 2.21
C LYS A 252 6.38 7.78 0.78
N GLU A 253 7.60 7.40 0.43
CA GLU A 253 8.14 7.58 -0.92
C GLU A 253 7.36 6.77 -1.95
N LEU A 254 7.00 5.53 -1.63
CA LEU A 254 6.16 4.68 -2.45
C LEU A 254 4.80 5.35 -2.75
N LEU A 255 4.15 5.92 -1.73
CA LEU A 255 2.87 6.63 -1.91
C LEU A 255 3.01 7.87 -2.80
N ILE A 256 4.13 8.60 -2.69
CA ILE A 256 4.42 9.76 -3.52
C ILE A 256 4.72 9.33 -4.96
N ALA A 257 5.52 8.27 -5.16
CA ALA A 257 5.82 7.72 -6.48
C ALA A 257 4.55 7.20 -7.17
N ALA A 258 3.72 6.47 -6.44
CA ALA A 258 2.43 6.00 -6.93
C ALA A 258 1.50 7.17 -7.33
N ARG A 259 1.50 8.28 -6.56
CA ARG A 259 0.77 9.50 -6.92
C ARG A 259 1.29 10.11 -8.23
N THR A 260 2.59 10.12 -8.40
CA THR A 260 3.21 10.64 -9.63
C THR A 260 2.80 9.79 -10.83
N ALA A 261 2.88 8.46 -10.73
CA ALA A 261 2.44 7.52 -11.76
C ALA A 261 0.94 7.66 -12.06
N TYR A 262 0.12 7.75 -11.02
CA TYR A 262 -1.33 7.99 -11.10
C TYR A 262 -1.66 9.28 -11.85
N ASN A 263 -0.98 10.39 -11.52
CA ASN A 263 -1.19 11.68 -12.19
C ASN A 263 -0.69 11.65 -13.64
N ALA A 264 0.43 10.98 -13.92
CA ALA A 264 0.96 10.85 -15.27
C ALA A 264 0.02 10.07 -16.20
N ASP A 265 -0.61 9.00 -15.70
CA ASP A 265 -1.56 8.19 -16.45
C ASP A 265 -2.92 8.90 -16.63
N LEU A 266 -3.49 9.44 -15.55
CA LEU A 266 -4.83 10.03 -15.57
C LEU A 266 -4.86 11.49 -16.01
N LYS A 267 -3.73 12.18 -15.95
CA LYS A 267 -3.60 13.60 -16.32
C LYS A 267 -4.71 14.45 -15.65
N ASP A 268 -5.46 15.18 -16.44
CA ASP A 268 -6.54 16.09 -15.97
C ASP A 268 -7.70 15.39 -15.24
N ARG A 269 -7.75 14.05 -15.30
CA ARG A 269 -8.79 13.25 -14.64
C ARG A 269 -8.33 12.61 -13.34
N ALA A 270 -7.04 12.80 -13.01
CA ALA A 270 -6.54 12.37 -11.73
C ALA A 270 -7.24 13.19 -10.63
N ARG A 271 -7.83 12.48 -9.65
CA ARG A 271 -8.24 13.14 -8.43
C ARG A 271 -7.00 13.72 -7.76
N LYS A 272 -7.10 14.92 -7.21
CA LYS A 272 -6.02 15.53 -6.44
C LYS A 272 -5.73 14.73 -5.17
N ILE A 273 -4.62 14.03 -5.17
CA ILE A 273 -4.11 13.34 -3.98
C ILE A 273 -3.32 14.37 -3.15
N SER A 274 -4.02 15.04 -2.23
CA SER A 274 -3.43 16.08 -1.39
C SER A 274 -2.51 15.50 -0.30
N PRO A 275 -1.60 16.30 0.29
CA PRO A 275 -0.82 15.87 1.45
C PRO A 275 -1.70 15.47 2.63
N LEU A 276 -2.85 16.13 2.81
CA LEU A 276 -3.82 15.77 3.84
C LEU A 276 -4.38 14.37 3.62
N LEU A 277 -4.75 14.03 2.38
CA LEU A 277 -5.23 12.70 2.02
C LEU A 277 -4.15 11.63 2.26
N LEU A 278 -2.90 11.89 1.87
CA LEU A 278 -1.78 10.99 2.15
C LEU A 278 -1.57 10.80 3.66
N SER A 279 -1.70 11.86 4.45
CA SER A 279 -1.64 11.75 5.91
C SER A 279 -2.77 10.88 6.48
N GLN A 280 -3.99 11.02 5.96
CA GLN A 280 -5.13 10.18 6.35
C GLN A 280 -4.91 8.72 5.93
N LEU A 281 -4.41 8.49 4.71
CA LEU A 281 -4.05 7.16 4.22
C LEU A 281 -3.01 6.51 5.15
N LEU A 282 -1.93 7.21 5.49
CA LEU A 282 -0.90 6.69 6.40
C LEU A 282 -1.45 6.35 7.79
N LYS A 283 -2.35 7.18 8.34
CA LYS A 283 -3.03 6.88 9.60
C LYS A 283 -3.88 5.61 9.49
N TYR A 284 -4.57 5.44 8.37
CA TYR A 284 -5.42 4.27 8.14
C TYR A 284 -4.57 3.01 7.92
N VAL A 285 -3.49 3.09 7.13
CA VAL A 285 -2.48 2.02 7.00
C VAL A 285 -1.98 1.59 8.36
N ARG A 286 -1.51 2.54 9.19
CA ARG A 286 -1.03 2.25 10.55
C ARG A 286 -2.07 1.52 11.39
N ASN A 287 -3.32 1.98 11.36
CA ASN A 287 -4.39 1.38 12.17
C ASN A 287 -4.68 -0.06 11.72
N LEU A 288 -4.75 -0.32 10.40
CA LEU A 288 -4.92 -1.68 9.86
C LEU A 288 -3.74 -2.59 10.23
N THR A 289 -2.52 -2.07 10.11
CA THR A 289 -1.28 -2.81 10.45
C THR A 289 -1.28 -3.22 11.94
N LEU A 290 -1.64 -2.29 12.83
CA LEU A 290 -1.74 -2.56 14.27
C LEU A 290 -2.84 -3.57 14.62
N LEU A 291 -3.97 -3.56 13.90
CA LEU A 291 -5.02 -4.57 14.07
C LEU A 291 -4.52 -5.97 13.71
N GLU A 292 -3.61 -6.07 12.75
CA GLU A 292 -2.94 -7.32 12.37
C GLU A 292 -1.73 -7.65 13.29
N ARG A 293 -1.51 -6.88 14.37
CA ARG A 293 -0.39 -7.04 15.31
C ARG A 293 0.98 -6.92 14.65
N ARG A 294 1.09 -6.08 13.63
CA ARG A 294 2.32 -5.76 12.91
C ARG A 294 2.70 -4.30 13.11
N LEU A 295 3.95 -3.96 12.88
CA LEU A 295 4.47 -2.59 12.89
C LEU A 295 4.67 -2.07 11.46
N THR A 296 5.01 -2.97 10.52
CA THR A 296 5.17 -2.66 9.10
C THR A 296 3.98 -3.16 8.27
N PRO A 297 3.45 -2.35 7.36
CA PRO A 297 2.35 -2.76 6.50
C PRO A 297 2.82 -3.72 5.39
N ASP A 298 2.02 -4.71 5.07
CA ASP A 298 2.19 -5.51 3.86
C ASP A 298 1.50 -4.85 2.64
N LEU A 299 1.75 -5.40 1.46
CA LEU A 299 1.17 -4.89 0.21
C LEU A 299 -0.36 -4.88 0.26
N TYR A 300 -0.98 -5.93 0.81
CA TYR A 300 -2.43 -6.01 0.91
C TYR A 300 -3.03 -4.90 1.76
N THR A 301 -2.40 -4.61 2.90
CA THR A 301 -2.81 -3.52 3.80
C THR A 301 -2.69 -2.16 3.12
N LEU A 302 -1.58 -1.92 2.40
CA LEU A 302 -1.35 -0.69 1.64
C LEU A 302 -2.39 -0.50 0.54
N VAL A 303 -2.61 -1.53 -0.29
CA VAL A 303 -3.57 -1.49 -1.40
C VAL A 303 -5.01 -1.35 -0.89
N THR A 304 -5.37 -2.06 0.18
CA THR A 304 -6.70 -1.97 0.78
C THR A 304 -6.95 -0.58 1.35
N ALA A 305 -5.98 -0.02 2.07
CA ALA A 305 -6.08 1.34 2.61
C ALA A 305 -6.18 2.39 1.49
N ALA A 306 -5.36 2.26 0.44
CA ALA A 306 -5.39 3.14 -0.72
C ALA A 306 -6.73 3.05 -1.46
N LYS A 307 -7.27 1.85 -1.64
CA LYS A 307 -8.60 1.63 -2.23
C LYS A 307 -9.69 2.36 -1.45
N GLN A 308 -9.69 2.23 -0.13
CA GLN A 308 -10.71 2.83 0.74
C GLN A 308 -10.61 4.36 0.83
N THR A 309 -9.41 4.91 0.78
CA THR A 309 -9.19 6.36 0.96
C THR A 309 -9.10 7.12 -0.37
N ALA A 310 -8.41 6.56 -1.35
CA ALA A 310 -8.08 7.23 -2.61
C ALA A 310 -8.72 6.58 -3.86
N GLY A 311 -9.32 5.40 -3.70
CA GLY A 311 -10.05 4.68 -4.75
C GLY A 311 -9.20 3.72 -5.57
N ASP A 312 -9.89 2.89 -6.39
CA ASP A 312 -9.30 1.74 -7.11
C ASP A 312 -8.15 2.13 -8.04
N GLN A 313 -8.24 3.26 -8.73
CA GLN A 313 -7.21 3.68 -9.69
C GLN A 313 -5.88 4.02 -8.99
N TYR A 314 -5.93 4.77 -7.89
CA TYR A 314 -4.73 5.04 -7.11
C TYR A 314 -4.17 3.76 -6.47
N ALA A 315 -5.04 2.90 -5.95
CA ALA A 315 -4.64 1.61 -5.39
C ALA A 315 -3.97 0.68 -6.43
N LEU A 316 -4.42 0.74 -7.69
CA LEU A 316 -3.79 0.02 -8.79
C LEU A 316 -2.37 0.54 -9.05
N HIS A 317 -2.21 1.86 -9.21
CA HIS A 317 -0.88 2.47 -9.40
C HIS A 317 0.04 2.23 -8.20
N LEU A 318 -0.51 2.19 -6.99
CA LEU A 318 0.26 1.84 -5.79
C LEU A 318 0.76 0.39 -5.86
N ALA A 319 -0.09 -0.56 -6.23
CA ALA A 319 0.30 -1.96 -6.37
C ALA A 319 1.36 -2.16 -7.46
N GLU A 320 1.19 -1.51 -8.61
CA GLU A 320 2.14 -1.56 -9.74
C GLU A 320 3.48 -0.90 -9.35
N THR A 321 3.45 0.26 -8.70
CA THR A 321 4.68 0.95 -8.24
C THR A 321 5.39 0.12 -7.18
N ALA A 322 4.67 -0.48 -6.24
CA ALA A 322 5.25 -1.33 -5.19
C ALA A 322 5.95 -2.56 -5.75
N ALA A 323 5.39 -3.14 -6.83
CA ALA A 323 5.98 -4.30 -7.53
C ALA A 323 7.14 -3.93 -8.45
N THR A 324 7.35 -2.65 -8.74
CA THR A 324 8.43 -2.19 -9.62
C THR A 324 9.73 -2.03 -8.83
N TYR A 325 10.83 -2.54 -9.39
CA TYR A 325 12.19 -2.31 -8.89
C TYR A 325 12.87 -1.24 -9.76
N PRO A 326 12.92 0.03 -9.33
CA PRO A 326 13.28 1.17 -10.20
C PRO A 326 14.80 1.40 -10.29
N ILE A 327 15.60 0.34 -10.24
CA ILE A 327 17.04 0.42 -10.52
C ILE A 327 17.27 -0.20 -11.89
N SER A 328 17.61 0.64 -12.85
CA SER A 328 17.96 0.21 -14.21
C SER A 328 19.47 0.06 -14.31
N ASN A 329 19.95 -1.17 -14.40
CA ASN A 329 21.29 -1.41 -14.91
C ASN A 329 21.26 -1.30 -16.43
N THR A 330 22.29 -0.74 -17.01
CA THR A 330 22.41 -0.54 -18.46
C THR A 330 22.37 -1.84 -19.25
N GLU A 331 22.81 -2.96 -18.65
CA GLU A 331 22.72 -4.31 -19.22
C GLU A 331 22.25 -5.31 -18.17
N PRO A 332 21.22 -6.11 -18.49
CA PRO A 332 20.80 -7.18 -17.58
C PRO A 332 21.88 -8.26 -17.49
N PRO A 333 22.03 -8.94 -16.35
CA PRO A 333 22.96 -10.06 -16.22
C PRO A 333 22.76 -11.09 -17.33
N PRO A 334 23.84 -11.63 -17.91
CA PRO A 334 23.77 -12.65 -18.97
C PRO A 334 23.40 -14.03 -18.39
N LEU A 335 22.30 -14.10 -17.70
CA LEU A 335 21.77 -15.29 -17.04
C LEU A 335 20.45 -15.72 -17.68
N PRO A 336 20.14 -17.03 -17.69
CA PRO A 336 18.84 -17.52 -18.11
C PRO A 336 17.73 -16.92 -17.24
N VAL A 337 16.51 -16.81 -17.78
CA VAL A 337 15.39 -16.14 -17.11
C VAL A 337 14.51 -17.15 -16.39
N LEU A 338 14.21 -16.85 -15.13
CA LEU A 338 13.24 -17.59 -14.32
C LEU A 338 12.04 -16.69 -14.02
N LYS A 339 10.83 -17.19 -14.28
CA LYS A 339 9.58 -16.58 -13.87
C LYS A 339 9.07 -17.26 -12.61
N MET A 340 8.74 -16.48 -11.58
CA MET A 340 8.35 -17.00 -10.27
C MET A 340 6.95 -16.51 -9.88
N GLY A 341 6.18 -17.37 -9.23
CA GLY A 341 4.97 -17.07 -8.48
C GLY A 341 5.14 -17.43 -7.00
N ILE A 342 4.04 -17.70 -6.30
CA ILE A 342 4.07 -17.92 -4.84
C ILE A 342 4.94 -19.12 -4.43
N GLU A 343 4.80 -20.25 -5.12
CA GLU A 343 5.53 -21.50 -4.79
C GLU A 343 6.10 -22.20 -6.05
N LYS A 344 5.78 -21.69 -7.21
CA LYS A 344 6.16 -22.32 -8.48
C LYS A 344 6.93 -21.34 -9.34
N GLY A 345 7.90 -21.87 -10.06
CA GLY A 345 8.65 -21.16 -11.09
C GLY A 345 8.46 -21.80 -12.45
N ARG A 346 8.72 -21.01 -13.48
CA ARG A 346 8.86 -21.49 -14.87
C ARG A 346 10.26 -21.13 -15.35
N LEU A 347 11.00 -22.12 -15.76
CA LEU A 347 12.31 -21.97 -16.36
C LEU A 347 12.18 -21.50 -17.82
N ASP A 348 13.30 -21.12 -18.42
CA ASP A 348 13.37 -20.65 -19.81
C ASP A 348 13.02 -21.72 -20.85
N ASP A 349 13.25 -23.00 -20.52
CA ASP A 349 12.82 -24.16 -21.31
C ASP A 349 11.32 -24.49 -21.20
N GLY A 350 10.58 -23.75 -20.35
CA GLY A 350 9.16 -23.94 -20.09
C GLY A 350 8.83 -24.93 -18.97
N GLU A 351 9.81 -25.59 -18.36
CA GLU A 351 9.59 -26.50 -17.22
C GLU A 351 8.99 -25.77 -16.03
N ILE A 352 7.97 -26.34 -15.41
CA ILE A 352 7.37 -25.82 -14.19
C ILE A 352 7.97 -26.57 -13.00
N VAL A 353 8.56 -25.81 -12.08
CA VAL A 353 9.27 -26.31 -10.91
C VAL A 353 8.66 -25.79 -9.61
N GLN A 354 8.78 -26.55 -8.52
CA GLN A 354 8.45 -26.06 -7.18
C GLN A 354 9.69 -25.37 -6.61
N LEU A 355 9.52 -24.17 -6.08
CA LEU A 355 10.60 -23.35 -5.51
C LEU A 355 10.54 -23.35 -3.99
N VAL A 356 11.68 -23.61 -3.35
CA VAL A 356 11.80 -23.63 -1.88
C VAL A 356 12.99 -22.77 -1.48
N SER A 357 12.76 -21.71 -0.70
CA SER A 357 13.83 -20.82 -0.23
C SER A 357 14.69 -21.49 0.85
N ARG A 358 16.01 -21.42 0.70
CA ARG A 358 16.97 -21.82 1.75
C ARG A 358 17.13 -20.77 2.86
N LEU A 359 16.68 -19.55 2.59
CA LEU A 359 16.68 -18.45 3.55
C LEU A 359 15.22 -17.97 3.77
N PRO A 360 14.34 -18.81 4.35
CA PRO A 360 12.93 -18.49 4.48
C PRO A 360 12.74 -17.34 5.47
N GLY A 361 12.07 -16.29 5.01
CA GLY A 361 11.57 -15.19 5.83
C GLY A 361 10.25 -15.54 6.53
N PRO A 362 9.60 -14.56 7.18
CA PRO A 362 8.26 -14.72 7.72
C PRO A 362 7.28 -15.17 6.64
N PRO A 363 6.32 -16.05 6.96
CA PRO A 363 5.33 -16.51 5.99
C PRO A 363 4.48 -15.34 5.51
N ILE A 364 4.41 -15.16 4.19
CA ILE A 364 3.58 -14.14 3.55
C ILE A 364 2.20 -14.74 3.27
N HIS A 365 1.17 -14.15 3.86
CA HIS A 365 -0.21 -14.52 3.61
C HIS A 365 -0.75 -13.76 2.40
N TRP A 366 -0.74 -14.39 1.23
CA TRP A 366 -1.29 -13.81 0.01
C TRP A 366 -2.80 -13.69 0.10
N ARG A 367 -3.28 -12.45 -0.05
CA ARG A 367 -4.69 -12.10 -0.02
C ARG A 367 -5.09 -11.40 -1.33
N SER A 368 -6.31 -11.60 -1.79
CA SER A 368 -6.79 -10.96 -3.02
C SER A 368 -7.52 -9.66 -2.70
N CYS A 369 -7.19 -8.60 -3.45
CA CYS A 369 -7.95 -7.35 -3.47
C CYS A 369 -8.49 -7.12 -4.87
N LYS A 370 -9.81 -6.99 -5.01
CA LYS A 370 -10.43 -6.76 -6.31
C LYS A 370 -10.30 -5.28 -6.68
N LEU A 371 -9.54 -4.99 -7.73
CA LEU A 371 -9.36 -3.66 -8.30
C LEU A 371 -9.93 -3.60 -9.73
N SER A 372 -10.51 -2.46 -10.11
CA SER A 372 -11.08 -2.25 -11.44
C SER A 372 -10.00 -1.74 -12.40
N ARG A 373 -9.74 -2.50 -13.48
CA ARG A 373 -8.80 -2.11 -14.54
C ARG A 373 -9.49 -1.35 -15.67
N ARG A 374 -8.74 -0.51 -16.35
CA ARG A 374 -9.18 0.16 -17.58
C ARG A 374 -9.29 -0.81 -18.77
N PRO A 375 -10.21 -0.56 -19.72
CA PRO A 375 -10.26 -1.26 -21.00
C PRO A 375 -9.01 -0.96 -21.88
N PRO A 376 -8.64 -1.87 -22.81
CA PRO A 376 -7.52 -1.67 -23.73
C PRO A 376 -7.65 -0.41 -24.59
N SER A 377 -6.52 0.22 -24.91
CA SER A 377 -6.47 1.49 -25.64
C SER A 377 -6.99 1.42 -27.09
N THR A 378 -6.89 0.26 -27.74
CA THR A 378 -7.32 0.07 -29.13
C THR A 378 -8.82 0.24 -29.34
N ASP A 379 -9.64 -0.20 -28.39
CA ASP A 379 -11.10 -0.08 -28.49
C ASP A 379 -11.61 1.33 -28.14
N ARG A 380 -10.83 2.09 -27.38
CA ARG A 380 -11.19 3.44 -26.94
C ARG A 380 -11.38 4.42 -28.08
N ILE A 381 -10.47 4.42 -29.05
CA ILE A 381 -10.51 5.33 -30.20
C ILE A 381 -11.75 5.05 -31.04
N ARG A 382 -12.07 3.78 -31.30
CA ARG A 382 -13.24 3.37 -32.05
C ARG A 382 -14.53 3.83 -31.39
N TRP A 383 -14.65 3.68 -30.08
CA TRP A 383 -15.87 4.05 -29.35
C TRP A 383 -16.02 5.56 -29.18
N SER A 384 -14.93 6.30 -29.02
CA SER A 384 -14.97 7.77 -28.90
C SER A 384 -15.43 8.48 -30.17
N MET A 385 -15.27 7.85 -31.35
CA MET A 385 -15.68 8.41 -32.66
C MET A 385 -17.19 8.27 -32.94
N ALA A 386 -17.89 7.40 -32.23
CA ALA A 386 -19.28 7.02 -32.54
C ALA A 386 -20.35 7.75 -31.69
N TRP A 387 -20.03 8.90 -31.09
CA TRP A 387 -20.93 9.59 -30.17
C TRP A 387 -21.96 10.47 -30.86
N ASN A 388 -23.22 10.32 -30.43
CA ASN A 388 -24.32 11.18 -30.83
C ASN A 388 -24.57 12.27 -29.76
N PRO A 389 -24.38 13.56 -30.05
CA PRO A 389 -24.55 14.63 -29.06
C PRO A 389 -26.00 14.82 -28.57
N PHE A 390 -26.98 14.26 -29.27
CA PHE A 390 -28.41 14.45 -28.96
C PHE A 390 -29.06 13.28 -28.16
N SER A 391 -28.32 12.23 -27.87
CA SER A 391 -28.87 11.05 -27.20
C SER A 391 -28.04 10.56 -26.00
N GLN A 392 -27.39 11.49 -25.32
CA GLN A 392 -26.60 11.18 -24.14
C GLN A 392 -27.50 10.99 -22.93
N CYS A 393 -27.22 9.99 -22.11
CA CYS A 393 -27.84 9.76 -20.81
C CYS A 393 -26.84 9.23 -19.80
N SER A 394 -27.16 9.34 -18.53
CA SER A 394 -26.37 8.82 -17.42
C SER A 394 -26.67 7.35 -17.13
N TRP A 395 -25.86 6.75 -16.27
CA TRP A 395 -26.04 5.40 -15.76
C TRP A 395 -26.95 5.40 -14.50
N PRO A 396 -28.19 4.84 -14.55
CA PRO A 396 -29.17 4.98 -13.48
C PRO A 396 -28.70 4.60 -12.06
N PRO A 397 -27.88 3.56 -11.83
CA PRO A 397 -27.34 3.28 -10.50
C PRO A 397 -26.44 4.38 -9.92
N GLU A 398 -25.75 5.17 -10.78
CA GLU A 398 -24.97 6.32 -10.34
C GLU A 398 -25.84 7.53 -10.04
N ASP A 399 -26.91 7.71 -10.81
CA ASP A 399 -27.91 8.74 -10.52
C ASP A 399 -28.55 8.50 -9.16
N GLU A 400 -28.89 7.26 -8.83
CA GLU A 400 -29.41 6.90 -7.52
C GLU A 400 -28.40 7.15 -6.40
N GLN A 401 -27.12 6.84 -6.62
CA GLN A 401 -26.06 7.13 -5.66
C GLN A 401 -25.92 8.63 -5.39
N ILE A 402 -25.88 9.46 -6.42
CA ILE A 402 -25.68 10.89 -6.26
C ILE A 402 -26.91 11.56 -5.63
N GLU A 403 -28.13 11.07 -5.93
CA GLU A 403 -29.36 11.55 -5.31
C GLU A 403 -29.44 11.16 -3.81
N ASN A 404 -29.07 9.97 -3.46
CA ASN A 404 -28.99 9.52 -2.06
C ASN A 404 -27.93 10.34 -1.30
N PHE A 405 -26.80 10.63 -1.93
CA PHE A 405 -25.78 11.47 -1.33
C PHE A 405 -26.23 12.93 -1.16
N ARG A 406 -26.98 13.48 -2.11
CA ARG A 406 -27.61 14.81 -1.97
C ARG A 406 -28.50 14.86 -0.72
N ALA A 407 -29.32 13.84 -0.49
CA ALA A 407 -30.14 13.76 0.71
C ALA A 407 -29.28 13.75 1.98
N HIS A 408 -28.21 12.98 1.99
CA HIS A 408 -27.25 12.94 3.09
C HIS A 408 -26.54 14.28 3.28
N LEU A 409 -26.17 14.97 2.23
CA LEU A 409 -25.59 16.32 2.28
C LEU A 409 -26.56 17.33 2.90
N PHE A 410 -27.85 17.26 2.56
CA PHE A 410 -28.87 18.11 3.19
C PHE A 410 -28.99 17.84 4.68
N ASP A 411 -28.93 16.59 5.11
CA ASP A 411 -28.97 16.25 6.54
C ASP A 411 -27.73 16.79 7.27
N ARG A 412 -26.55 16.69 6.68
CA ARG A 412 -25.32 17.31 7.22
C ARG A 412 -25.41 18.84 7.29
N ALA A 413 -25.92 19.48 6.25
CA ALA A 413 -26.12 20.92 6.24
C ALA A 413 -27.13 21.36 7.32
N ARG A 414 -28.22 20.60 7.53
CA ARG A 414 -29.17 20.84 8.63
C ARG A 414 -28.52 20.70 10.01
N GLN A 415 -27.60 19.72 10.17
CA GLN A 415 -26.81 19.56 11.41
C GLN A 415 -25.91 20.78 11.66
N VAL A 416 -25.24 21.30 10.64
CA VAL A 416 -24.40 22.50 10.73
C VAL A 416 -25.26 23.71 11.14
N ILE A 417 -26.42 23.90 10.51
CA ILE A 417 -27.36 24.97 10.88
C ILE A 417 -27.86 24.78 12.32
N GLY A 418 -28.14 23.53 12.72
CA GLY A 418 -28.56 23.18 14.07
C GLY A 418 -27.47 23.40 15.11
N ALA A 419 -26.20 23.24 14.75
CA ALA A 419 -25.07 23.43 15.64
C ALA A 419 -24.95 24.88 16.17
N ASP A 420 -25.33 25.85 15.33
CA ASP A 420 -25.41 27.25 15.78
C ASP A 420 -26.55 27.51 16.79
N LEU A 421 -27.47 26.56 16.94
CA LEU A 421 -28.63 26.61 17.85
C LEU A 421 -28.45 25.64 19.04
N VAL A 422 -27.27 25.07 19.24
CA VAL A 422 -26.98 24.14 20.34
C VAL A 422 -27.24 24.84 21.67
N ARG A 423 -28.08 24.23 22.50
CA ARG A 423 -28.24 24.58 23.90
C ARG A 423 -27.57 23.56 24.78
N THR A 424 -26.86 24.03 25.78
CA THR A 424 -26.27 23.18 26.81
C THR A 424 -27.20 23.14 27.99
N GLU A 425 -27.62 21.96 28.41
CA GLU A 425 -28.51 21.77 29.58
C GLU A 425 -27.86 20.81 30.58
N LYS A 426 -28.25 20.92 31.84
CA LYS A 426 -27.84 19.96 32.87
C LYS A 426 -28.37 18.57 32.53
N PHE A 427 -27.54 17.56 32.72
CA PHE A 427 -27.94 16.16 32.52
C PHE A 427 -28.99 15.77 33.57
N THR A 428 -30.15 15.33 33.10
CA THR A 428 -31.21 14.84 34.00
C THR A 428 -31.46 13.33 33.82
N THR A 429 -31.71 12.85 32.60
CA THR A 429 -32.10 11.44 32.38
C THR A 429 -31.63 10.84 31.04
N SER A 430 -31.14 11.63 30.10
CA SER A 430 -30.73 11.10 28.80
C SER A 430 -29.53 11.83 28.19
N VAL A 431 -28.59 11.06 27.65
CA VAL A 431 -27.47 11.56 26.85
C VAL A 431 -27.89 11.39 25.38
N ARG A 432 -28.50 12.40 24.75
CA ARG A 432 -28.99 12.31 23.37
C ARG A 432 -27.90 12.62 22.34
N ASP A 433 -27.16 13.70 22.52
CA ASP A 433 -26.27 14.25 21.52
C ASP A 433 -24.81 14.38 22.02
N GLY A 434 -24.50 13.78 23.15
CA GLY A 434 -23.19 13.74 23.76
C GLY A 434 -23.00 14.69 24.94
N ILE A 435 -21.90 14.49 25.67
CA ILE A 435 -21.52 15.31 26.83
C ILE A 435 -20.78 16.56 26.33
N ASP A 436 -21.15 17.72 26.83
CA ASP A 436 -20.38 18.95 26.65
C ASP A 436 -19.22 18.97 27.65
N ILE A 437 -18.07 18.47 27.21
CA ILE A 437 -16.87 18.39 28.06
C ILE A 437 -16.46 19.78 28.60
N ARG A 438 -16.59 20.81 27.79
CA ARG A 438 -16.15 22.16 28.13
C ARG A 438 -17.02 22.76 29.24
N GLU A 439 -18.34 22.64 29.11
CA GLU A 439 -19.28 23.15 30.15
C GLU A 439 -19.27 22.24 31.37
N THR A 440 -19.14 20.93 31.21
CA THR A 440 -18.95 20.01 32.35
C THR A 440 -17.68 20.36 33.14
N MET A 441 -16.58 20.68 32.47
CA MET A 441 -15.34 21.10 33.14
C MET A 441 -15.46 22.46 33.83
N ARG A 442 -16.23 23.41 33.28
CA ARG A 442 -16.50 24.71 33.92
C ARG A 442 -17.29 24.57 35.23
N HIS A 443 -18.22 23.61 35.28
CA HIS A 443 -19.10 23.35 36.41
C HIS A 443 -18.66 22.10 37.18
N TRP A 444 -17.39 21.68 37.04
CA TRP A 444 -16.86 20.52 37.75
C TRP A 444 -16.97 20.60 39.27
N HIS A 445 -16.90 21.80 39.82
CA HIS A 445 -17.04 22.07 41.24
C HIS A 445 -18.46 21.77 41.76
N ASP A 446 -19.48 21.81 40.92
CA ASP A 446 -20.86 21.49 41.25
C ASP A 446 -21.19 19.99 41.11
N GLY A 447 -20.26 19.20 40.58
CA GLY A 447 -20.43 17.75 40.30
C GLY A 447 -21.45 17.46 39.20
N GLU A 448 -21.76 18.42 38.34
CA GLU A 448 -22.82 18.32 37.35
C GLU A 448 -22.27 18.05 35.95
N ILE A 449 -22.91 17.08 35.26
CA ILE A 449 -22.62 16.77 33.87
C ILE A 449 -23.53 17.62 32.96
N HIS A 450 -22.94 18.27 31.97
CA HIS A 450 -23.66 19.04 30.96
C HIS A 450 -23.76 18.27 29.66
N VAL A 451 -24.93 18.23 29.05
CA VAL A 451 -25.19 17.54 27.78
C VAL A 451 -25.55 18.52 26.68
N LYS A 452 -25.13 18.21 25.47
CA LYS A 452 -25.54 18.96 24.29
C LYS A 452 -26.89 18.47 23.82
N ILE A 453 -27.78 19.43 23.56
CA ILE A 453 -29.04 19.18 22.87
C ILE A 453 -28.98 19.90 21.54
N LEU A 454 -28.96 19.11 20.46
CA LEU A 454 -29.08 19.61 19.10
C LEU A 454 -30.57 19.70 18.76
N PRO A 455 -31.17 20.90 18.74
CA PRO A 455 -32.54 21.02 18.26
C PRO A 455 -32.57 20.57 16.79
N ARG A 456 -33.50 19.68 16.43
CA ARG A 456 -33.72 19.31 15.02
C ARG A 456 -34.04 20.60 14.24
N SER A 457 -33.07 21.06 13.47
CA SER A 457 -33.28 22.22 12.63
C SER A 457 -34.35 21.88 11.58
N GLN A 458 -35.45 22.64 11.58
CA GLN A 458 -36.49 22.59 10.54
C GLN A 458 -36.08 23.38 9.28
N ALA A 459 -34.79 23.68 9.14
CA ALA A 459 -34.29 24.42 8.00
C ALA A 459 -34.65 23.70 6.69
N ARG A 460 -35.39 24.40 5.84
CA ARG A 460 -35.72 23.92 4.50
C ARG A 460 -34.52 24.17 3.58
N LEU A 461 -34.09 23.14 2.90
CA LEU A 461 -33.05 23.17 1.88
C LEU A 461 -33.63 22.55 0.62
N ASP A 462 -33.50 23.24 -0.51
CA ASP A 462 -33.95 22.81 -1.82
C ASP A 462 -32.83 22.82 -2.85
N CYS A 463 -31.64 23.30 -2.47
CA CYS A 463 -30.49 23.37 -3.36
C CYS A 463 -29.19 22.98 -2.65
N ALA A 464 -28.37 22.21 -3.35
CA ALA A 464 -27.00 21.88 -2.98
C ALA A 464 -26.04 22.19 -4.12
N VAL A 465 -24.85 22.69 -3.79
CA VAL A 465 -23.72 22.83 -4.70
C VAL A 465 -22.59 21.96 -4.16
N MET A 466 -22.08 21.06 -4.99
CA MET A 466 -20.95 20.21 -4.70
C MET A 466 -19.77 20.63 -5.57
N LEU A 467 -18.69 21.06 -4.95
CA LEU A 467 -17.44 21.43 -5.65
C LEU A 467 -16.38 20.41 -5.27
N PHE A 468 -16.07 19.52 -6.19
CA PHE A 468 -15.08 18.45 -5.99
C PHE A 468 -13.65 18.91 -6.31
N ASP A 469 -13.51 19.94 -7.16
CA ASP A 469 -12.23 20.54 -7.52
C ASP A 469 -12.40 22.06 -7.46
N SER A 470 -11.56 22.73 -6.69
CA SER A 470 -11.60 24.19 -6.53
C SER A 470 -10.20 24.70 -6.16
N PRO A 471 -9.63 25.63 -6.96
CA PRO A 471 -10.21 26.27 -8.14
C PRO A 471 -10.29 25.31 -9.36
N ALA A 472 -11.41 25.37 -10.08
CA ALA A 472 -11.65 24.55 -11.26
C ALA A 472 -11.10 25.23 -12.52
N GLU A 473 -10.21 24.56 -13.23
CA GLU A 473 -9.67 25.05 -14.51
C GLU A 473 -10.67 24.83 -15.65
N PRO A 474 -11.11 25.88 -16.37
CA PRO A 474 -12.10 25.74 -17.44
C PRO A 474 -11.70 24.81 -18.59
N GLN A 475 -10.40 24.67 -18.86
CA GLN A 475 -9.87 23.76 -19.89
C GLN A 475 -9.96 22.28 -19.50
N LYS A 476 -9.89 22.00 -18.20
CA LYS A 476 -10.02 20.67 -17.64
C LYS A 476 -11.46 20.16 -17.66
N TYR A 477 -12.42 21.08 -17.60
CA TYR A 477 -13.85 20.80 -17.53
C TYR A 477 -14.61 21.42 -18.73
N PRO A 478 -14.39 20.90 -19.95
CA PRO A 478 -15.02 21.42 -21.15
C PRO A 478 -16.48 21.02 -21.28
N TRP A 479 -16.93 19.93 -20.63
CA TRP A 479 -18.30 19.48 -20.71
C TRP A 479 -19.15 20.15 -19.63
N ARG A 480 -20.07 20.98 -20.08
CA ARG A 480 -20.94 21.81 -19.23
C ARG A 480 -22.36 21.66 -19.71
N THR A 481 -23.27 21.30 -18.82
CA THR A 481 -24.65 21.08 -19.20
C THR A 481 -25.59 21.23 -18.00
N THR A 482 -26.87 21.43 -18.32
CA THR A 482 -27.98 21.46 -17.36
C THR A 482 -28.95 20.38 -17.78
N TRP A 483 -29.17 19.38 -16.91
CA TRP A 483 -30.12 18.30 -17.14
C TRP A 483 -31.37 18.50 -16.30
N PHE A 484 -32.51 18.38 -16.95
CA PHE A 484 -33.78 18.35 -16.27
C PHE A 484 -34.10 16.92 -15.85
N ALA A 485 -34.63 16.75 -14.62
CA ALA A 485 -35.00 15.44 -14.06
C ALA A 485 -36.03 14.70 -14.95
N GLU A 486 -35.79 13.44 -15.23
CA GLU A 486 -36.74 12.56 -15.93
C GLU A 486 -37.91 12.18 -15.01
N HIS A 487 -37.66 12.11 -13.69
CA HIS A 487 -38.64 11.71 -12.69
C HIS A 487 -38.74 12.70 -11.54
N LYS A 488 -39.90 12.73 -10.85
CA LYS A 488 -40.14 13.63 -9.70
C LYS A 488 -39.24 13.37 -8.48
N GLN A 489 -38.57 12.24 -8.45
CA GLN A 489 -37.65 11.86 -7.37
C GLN A 489 -36.20 12.27 -7.63
N GLU A 490 -35.90 12.71 -8.82
CA GLU A 490 -34.60 13.19 -9.23
C GLU A 490 -34.48 14.70 -9.09
N SER A 491 -33.25 15.23 -9.03
CA SER A 491 -32.98 16.66 -9.01
C SER A 491 -32.83 17.23 -10.42
N THR A 492 -33.14 18.50 -10.61
CA THR A 492 -32.57 19.23 -11.74
C THR A 492 -31.09 19.44 -11.48
N LEU A 493 -30.25 18.96 -12.40
CA LEU A 493 -28.80 18.89 -12.25
C LEU A 493 -28.13 19.85 -13.24
N ALA A 494 -27.25 20.72 -12.75
CA ALA A 494 -26.33 21.47 -13.59
C ALA A 494 -24.89 21.18 -13.15
N PHE A 495 -24.00 20.90 -14.10
CA PHE A 495 -22.64 20.48 -13.75
C PHE A 495 -21.61 20.93 -14.78
N PHE A 496 -20.34 20.87 -14.36
CA PHE A 496 -19.19 20.86 -15.24
C PHE A 496 -18.34 19.63 -15.00
N ALA A 497 -17.91 18.98 -16.08
CA ALA A 497 -17.18 17.71 -16.03
C ALA A 497 -16.10 17.62 -17.11
N SER A 498 -15.22 16.63 -16.96
CA SER A 498 -14.18 16.32 -17.95
C SER A 498 -14.79 15.87 -19.28
N ASP A 499 -14.02 15.95 -20.36
CA ASP A 499 -14.45 15.43 -21.65
C ASP A 499 -14.63 13.91 -21.61
N PHE A 500 -15.90 13.46 -21.57
CA PHE A 500 -16.25 12.05 -21.50
C PHE A 500 -15.77 11.23 -22.70
N ARG A 501 -15.60 11.85 -23.88
CA ARG A 501 -15.17 11.17 -25.10
C ARG A 501 -13.74 10.63 -25.03
N ARG A 502 -12.94 11.14 -24.13
CA ARG A 502 -11.57 10.70 -23.93
C ARG A 502 -11.44 9.37 -23.16
N GLU A 503 -12.50 8.94 -22.48
CA GLU A 503 -12.50 7.69 -21.67
C GLU A 503 -13.63 6.74 -22.03
N PRO A 504 -13.60 6.10 -23.20
CA PRO A 504 -14.54 5.04 -23.52
C PRO A 504 -14.27 3.82 -22.61
N VAL A 505 -15.35 3.32 -22.00
CA VAL A 505 -15.36 2.15 -21.11
C VAL A 505 -15.86 0.93 -21.85
N GLY A 506 -16.82 1.12 -22.74
CA GLY A 506 -17.45 0.09 -23.55
C GLY A 506 -18.16 0.66 -24.77
N PRO A 507 -18.80 -0.16 -25.59
CA PRO A 507 -19.52 0.30 -26.79
C PRO A 507 -20.59 1.33 -26.41
N GLY A 508 -20.40 2.60 -26.82
CA GLY A 508 -21.29 3.69 -26.47
C GLY A 508 -21.29 4.11 -24.99
N ILE A 509 -20.28 3.73 -24.23
CA ILE A 509 -20.14 4.02 -22.80
C ILE A 509 -18.83 4.73 -22.59
N CYS A 510 -18.85 5.93 -22.05
CA CYS A 510 -17.67 6.68 -21.66
C CYS A 510 -17.75 7.15 -20.21
N LEU A 511 -16.60 7.46 -19.63
CA LEU A 511 -16.50 7.97 -18.26
C LEU A 511 -16.18 9.45 -18.27
N ALA A 512 -16.90 10.24 -17.49
CA ALA A 512 -16.56 11.61 -17.16
C ALA A 512 -16.34 11.77 -15.66
N THR A 513 -15.67 12.85 -15.29
CA THR A 513 -15.43 13.17 -13.88
C THR A 513 -16.01 14.54 -13.58
N TYR A 514 -16.94 14.63 -12.63
CA TYR A 514 -17.47 15.90 -12.16
C TYR A 514 -16.37 16.75 -11.50
N GLY A 515 -16.23 17.99 -11.92
CA GLY A 515 -15.50 19.03 -11.19
C GLY A 515 -16.39 19.76 -10.19
N GLY A 516 -17.68 19.93 -10.55
CA GLY A 516 -18.69 20.48 -9.66
C GLY A 516 -20.10 20.26 -10.20
N ALA A 517 -21.08 20.23 -9.32
CA ALA A 517 -22.49 20.04 -9.66
C ALA A 517 -23.42 20.83 -8.73
N MET A 518 -24.55 21.29 -9.27
CA MET A 518 -25.65 21.91 -8.55
C MET A 518 -26.89 21.03 -8.67
N PHE A 519 -27.58 20.82 -7.58
CA PHE A 519 -28.79 20.00 -7.45
C PHE A 519 -29.95 20.86 -6.95
N LEU A 520 -31.06 20.85 -7.66
CA LEU A 520 -32.31 21.48 -7.24
C LEU A 520 -33.38 20.38 -7.01
N PHE A 521 -33.87 20.29 -5.80
CA PHE A 521 -34.89 19.33 -5.40
C PHE A 521 -35.97 19.98 -4.49
N PRO A 522 -37.24 19.87 -4.79
CA PRO A 522 -37.88 19.18 -5.95
C PRO A 522 -37.43 19.72 -7.29
N PRO A 523 -37.49 18.89 -8.37
CA PRO A 523 -37.04 19.33 -9.69
C PRO A 523 -37.91 20.47 -10.23
N ILE A 524 -37.21 21.47 -10.74
CA ILE A 524 -37.84 22.60 -11.45
C ILE A 524 -37.18 22.79 -12.82
N SER A 525 -37.94 23.16 -13.82
CA SER A 525 -37.40 23.49 -15.13
C SER A 525 -36.70 24.83 -15.07
N ILE A 526 -35.44 24.87 -15.41
CA ILE A 526 -34.60 26.08 -15.48
C ILE A 526 -33.95 26.16 -16.85
N ALA A 527 -33.60 27.38 -17.27
CA ALA A 527 -32.76 27.56 -18.45
C ALA A 527 -31.37 26.95 -18.23
N ASP A 528 -30.69 26.61 -19.32
CA ASP A 528 -29.31 26.18 -19.23
C ASP A 528 -28.44 27.26 -18.59
N ILE A 529 -27.92 26.98 -17.40
CA ILE A 529 -27.17 27.94 -16.60
C ILE A 529 -25.89 28.40 -17.30
N TRP A 530 -25.36 27.59 -18.22
CA TRP A 530 -24.10 27.88 -18.89
C TRP A 530 -24.24 28.93 -20.00
N THR A 531 -25.47 29.14 -20.51
CA THR A 531 -25.82 30.12 -21.53
C THR A 531 -26.76 31.20 -21.02
N ASP A 532 -27.14 31.17 -19.73
CA ASP A 532 -28.08 32.14 -19.13
C ASP A 532 -27.43 33.52 -18.98
N PRO A 533 -27.93 34.58 -19.70
CA PRO A 533 -27.36 35.92 -19.61
C PRO A 533 -27.42 36.54 -18.21
N ARG A 534 -28.35 36.10 -17.36
CA ARG A 534 -28.47 36.59 -15.98
C ARG A 534 -27.26 36.23 -15.11
N LEU A 535 -26.44 35.26 -15.56
CA LEU A 535 -25.27 34.74 -14.86
C LEU A 535 -23.93 35.20 -15.50
N ASP A 536 -23.94 36.02 -16.52
CA ASP A 536 -22.74 36.44 -17.27
C ASP A 536 -21.76 37.32 -16.45
N PHE A 537 -22.17 37.75 -15.26
CA PHE A 537 -21.31 38.48 -14.34
C PHE A 537 -20.37 37.56 -13.53
N THR A 538 -20.47 36.25 -13.70
CA THR A 538 -19.62 35.27 -13.01
C THR A 538 -18.35 34.99 -13.81
N GLU A 539 -17.20 34.89 -13.10
CA GLU A 539 -15.89 34.75 -13.75
C GLU A 539 -15.39 33.29 -13.72
N THR A 540 -15.82 32.49 -12.75
CA THR A 540 -15.38 31.09 -12.58
C THR A 540 -16.54 30.11 -12.72
N LEU A 541 -16.20 28.81 -12.96
CA LEU A 541 -17.19 27.73 -13.06
C LEU A 541 -17.95 27.55 -11.74
N GLU A 542 -17.25 27.66 -10.63
CA GLU A 542 -17.80 27.55 -9.28
C GLU A 542 -18.77 28.72 -8.99
N GLU A 543 -18.36 29.94 -9.34
CA GLU A 543 -19.21 31.11 -9.17
C GLU A 543 -20.51 30.99 -9.97
N ARG A 544 -20.43 30.43 -11.20
CA ARG A 544 -21.62 30.22 -12.03
C ARG A 544 -22.58 29.21 -11.41
N LEU A 545 -22.08 28.06 -10.84
CA LEU A 545 -22.92 27.13 -10.10
C LEU A 545 -23.53 27.77 -8.85
N ILE A 546 -22.73 28.47 -8.05
CA ILE A 546 -23.22 29.15 -6.83
C ILE A 546 -24.25 30.24 -7.18
N ALA A 547 -24.01 31.02 -8.22
CA ALA A 547 -24.95 32.06 -8.67
C ALA A 547 -26.26 31.44 -9.15
N ALA A 548 -26.20 30.37 -9.96
CA ALA A 548 -27.36 29.61 -10.39
C ALA A 548 -28.15 29.03 -9.21
N ALA A 549 -27.46 28.43 -8.26
CA ALA A 549 -28.08 27.95 -7.03
C ALA A 549 -28.81 29.08 -6.28
N CYS A 550 -28.16 30.23 -6.14
CA CYS A 550 -28.75 31.39 -5.49
C CYS A 550 -29.97 31.98 -6.26
N LEU A 551 -29.93 31.93 -7.58
CA LEU A 551 -30.99 32.42 -8.45
C LEU A 551 -32.24 31.56 -8.41
N HIS A 552 -32.06 30.23 -8.43
CA HIS A 552 -33.16 29.27 -8.62
C HIS A 552 -33.68 28.64 -7.32
N SER A 553 -32.90 28.64 -6.24
CA SER A 553 -33.37 28.15 -4.95
C SER A 553 -34.47 29.03 -4.36
N ALA A 554 -35.56 28.44 -3.89
CA ALA A 554 -36.58 29.15 -3.13
C ALA A 554 -36.18 29.36 -1.66
N CYS A 555 -35.29 28.53 -1.13
CA CYS A 555 -34.83 28.59 0.25
C CYS A 555 -33.77 29.68 0.45
N ARG A 556 -33.69 30.21 1.70
CA ARG A 556 -32.65 31.18 2.06
C ARG A 556 -31.27 30.56 2.17
N GLN A 557 -31.22 29.30 2.56
CA GLN A 557 -29.98 28.56 2.82
C GLN A 557 -29.70 27.59 1.68
N ILE A 558 -28.45 27.54 1.24
CA ILE A 558 -27.96 26.66 0.19
C ILE A 558 -26.84 25.82 0.79
N ALA A 559 -26.91 24.50 0.64
CA ALA A 559 -25.83 23.62 1.06
C ALA A 559 -24.65 23.75 0.07
N LEU A 560 -23.45 24.00 0.58
CA LEU A 560 -22.23 24.07 -0.22
C LEU A 560 -21.21 23.05 0.31
N MET A 561 -20.90 22.06 -0.49
CA MET A 561 -19.83 21.11 -0.22
C MET A 561 -18.59 21.53 -1.00
N SER A 562 -17.48 21.75 -0.31
CA SER A 562 -16.18 22.13 -0.90
C SER A 562 -15.03 21.77 0.04
N GLU A 563 -13.80 21.75 -0.48
CA GLU A 563 -12.59 21.46 0.30
C GLU A 563 -12.37 22.55 1.38
N SER A 564 -12.45 23.81 0.97
CA SER A 564 -12.26 24.97 1.85
C SER A 564 -13.57 25.71 2.08
N ALA A 565 -13.66 26.42 3.21
CA ALA A 565 -14.82 27.26 3.50
C ALA A 565 -14.98 28.38 2.45
N PRO A 566 -16.23 28.77 2.11
CA PRO A 566 -16.48 29.79 1.09
C PRO A 566 -15.77 31.10 1.42
N GLY A 567 -15.01 31.61 0.47
CA GLY A 567 -14.30 32.88 0.57
C GLY A 567 -15.24 34.09 0.60
N ALA A 568 -14.66 35.28 0.78
CA ALA A 568 -15.42 36.54 0.82
C ALA A 568 -16.18 36.80 -0.48
N GLY A 569 -15.64 36.40 -1.64
CA GLY A 569 -16.28 36.52 -2.95
C GLY A 569 -17.59 35.75 -3.03
N TRP A 570 -17.58 34.46 -2.74
CA TRP A 570 -18.77 33.58 -2.76
C TRP A 570 -19.82 34.00 -1.74
N ARG A 571 -19.40 34.43 -0.53
CA ARG A 571 -20.32 34.94 0.49
C ARG A 571 -20.99 36.26 0.03
N ARG A 572 -20.26 37.13 -0.65
CA ARG A 572 -20.79 38.39 -1.21
C ARG A 572 -21.77 38.10 -2.34
N LEU A 573 -21.42 37.14 -3.22
CA LEU A 573 -22.27 36.63 -4.26
C LEU A 573 -23.62 36.13 -3.71
N ALA A 574 -23.59 35.25 -2.71
CA ALA A 574 -24.82 34.75 -2.09
C ALA A 574 -25.67 35.86 -1.45
N ARG A 575 -25.03 36.82 -0.78
CA ARG A 575 -25.73 37.98 -0.17
C ARG A 575 -26.44 38.85 -1.21
N LYS A 576 -25.88 39.00 -2.42
CA LYS A 576 -26.53 39.71 -3.53
C LYS A 576 -27.93 39.14 -3.84
N PHE A 577 -28.09 37.84 -3.70
CA PHE A 577 -29.36 37.12 -3.87
C PHE A 577 -30.13 36.90 -2.52
N ARG A 578 -29.72 37.55 -1.43
CA ARG A 578 -30.28 37.35 -0.09
C ARG A 578 -30.22 35.89 0.39
N LYS A 579 -29.18 35.16 -0.02
CA LYS A 579 -28.94 33.75 0.35
C LYS A 579 -27.75 33.62 1.30
N THR A 580 -27.68 32.47 1.95
CA THR A 580 -26.60 32.11 2.86
C THR A 580 -26.06 30.74 2.48
N LEU A 581 -24.75 30.63 2.30
CA LEU A 581 -24.08 29.35 2.03
C LEU A 581 -23.79 28.63 3.35
N VAL A 582 -24.28 27.40 3.45
CA VAL A 582 -24.03 26.50 4.57
C VAL A 582 -22.93 25.54 4.15
N HIS A 583 -21.74 25.72 4.69
CA HIS A 583 -20.56 24.96 4.28
C HIS A 583 -20.54 23.59 4.96
N VAL A 584 -20.38 22.55 4.15
CA VAL A 584 -20.11 21.18 4.59
C VAL A 584 -18.76 20.78 3.99
N PRO A 585 -17.70 20.62 4.79
CA PRO A 585 -16.38 20.26 4.29
C PRO A 585 -16.38 18.90 3.59
N LEU A 586 -15.64 18.77 2.49
CA LEU A 586 -15.40 17.49 1.81
C LEU A 586 -14.80 16.44 2.76
N SER A 587 -14.00 16.87 3.72
CA SER A 587 -13.38 16.01 4.73
C SER A 587 -14.37 15.30 5.68
N ASN A 588 -15.64 15.68 5.66
CA ASN A 588 -16.69 14.98 6.41
C ASN A 588 -17.11 13.65 5.76
N PHE A 589 -16.65 13.38 4.55
CA PHE A 589 -17.00 12.19 3.78
C PHE A 589 -15.74 11.39 3.45
N SER A 590 -15.90 10.08 3.31
CA SER A 590 -14.76 9.24 2.91
C SER A 590 -14.34 9.56 1.48
N ASP A 591 -13.05 9.50 1.24
CA ASP A 591 -12.48 9.78 -0.08
C ASP A 591 -12.96 8.81 -1.16
N SER A 592 -13.24 7.57 -0.79
CA SER A 592 -13.84 6.58 -1.70
C SER A 592 -15.25 7.00 -2.13
N THR A 593 -16.06 7.48 -1.19
CA THR A 593 -17.39 8.02 -1.50
C THR A 593 -17.31 9.20 -2.45
N ILE A 594 -16.41 10.16 -2.19
CA ILE A 594 -16.24 11.33 -3.05
C ILE A 594 -15.77 10.92 -4.46
N GLN A 595 -14.86 9.94 -4.58
CA GLN A 595 -14.44 9.45 -5.90
C GLN A 595 -15.57 8.80 -6.67
N GLN A 596 -16.38 7.96 -6.02
CA GLN A 596 -17.53 7.33 -6.66
C GLN A 596 -18.55 8.37 -7.15
N LEU A 597 -18.81 9.41 -6.36
CA LEU A 597 -19.73 10.50 -6.74
C LEU A 597 -19.21 11.37 -7.87
N ARG A 598 -17.90 11.50 -8.01
CA ARG A 598 -17.29 12.26 -9.12
C ARG A 598 -17.37 11.55 -10.45
N MET A 599 -17.37 10.22 -10.45
CA MET A 599 -17.41 9.41 -11.67
C MET A 599 -18.83 9.31 -12.18
N VAL A 600 -19.02 9.63 -13.45
CA VAL A 600 -20.31 9.49 -14.13
C VAL A 600 -20.09 8.78 -15.46
N HIS A 601 -20.82 7.68 -15.67
CA HIS A 601 -20.82 6.99 -16.95
C HIS A 601 -21.85 7.61 -17.87
N VAL A 602 -21.35 8.10 -19.00
CA VAL A 602 -22.18 8.71 -20.05
C VAL A 602 -22.47 7.64 -21.09
N LEU A 603 -23.76 7.41 -21.32
CA LEU A 603 -24.25 6.42 -22.27
C LEU A 603 -24.71 7.12 -23.56
N ASN A 604 -24.31 6.56 -24.71
CA ASN A 604 -24.71 7.06 -26.03
C ASN A 604 -26.09 6.53 -26.44
N GLY A 605 -27.09 6.81 -25.62
CA GLY A 605 -28.48 6.40 -25.80
C GLY A 605 -28.99 5.44 -24.73
N ARG A 606 -30.33 5.44 -24.57
CA ARG A 606 -31.00 4.62 -23.54
C ARG A 606 -30.88 3.12 -23.78
N GLU A 607 -30.72 2.69 -25.02
CA GLU A 607 -30.56 1.28 -25.40
C GLU A 607 -29.33 0.63 -24.79
N ILE A 608 -28.28 1.43 -24.56
CA ILE A 608 -27.00 0.98 -23.99
C ILE A 608 -27.18 0.55 -22.53
N ARG A 609 -28.18 1.05 -21.83
CA ARG A 609 -28.49 0.66 -20.43
C ARG A 609 -28.63 -0.85 -20.26
N SER A 610 -29.13 -1.56 -21.27
CA SER A 610 -29.36 -3.01 -21.22
C SER A 610 -28.10 -3.85 -21.07
N PHE A 611 -26.96 -3.38 -21.58
CA PHE A 611 -25.68 -4.09 -21.51
C PHE A 611 -24.59 -3.34 -20.75
N ALA A 612 -24.84 -2.09 -20.33
CA ALA A 612 -23.86 -1.23 -19.67
C ALA A 612 -23.27 -1.90 -18.42
N ALA A 613 -24.05 -2.67 -17.66
CA ALA A 613 -23.60 -3.39 -16.46
C ALA A 613 -22.45 -4.38 -16.71
N HIS A 614 -22.26 -4.86 -17.95
CA HIS A 614 -21.14 -5.73 -18.29
C HIS A 614 -19.79 -4.98 -18.36
N PHE A 615 -19.84 -3.69 -18.64
CA PHE A 615 -18.68 -2.82 -18.80
C PHE A 615 -18.46 -1.93 -17.57
N ILE A 616 -19.55 -1.43 -16.99
CA ILE A 616 -19.51 -0.64 -15.75
C ILE A 616 -19.48 -1.63 -14.58
N ARG A 617 -18.27 -1.93 -14.11
CA ARG A 617 -18.11 -2.80 -12.95
C ARG A 617 -18.46 -2.02 -11.69
N LYS A 618 -19.32 -2.59 -10.85
CA LYS A 618 -19.56 -2.06 -9.50
C LYS A 618 -18.22 -2.05 -8.77
N SER A 619 -17.75 -0.85 -8.39
CA SER A 619 -16.59 -0.63 -7.51
C SER A 619 -16.87 -1.15 -6.11
#